data_5a15889c51e956214cad5e7a8939e83f
#
_entry.id   5a15889c51e956214cad5e7a8939e83f
#
_cell.length_a   1.000
_cell.length_b   1.000
_cell.length_c   1.000
_cell.angle_alpha   90.00
_cell.angle_beta   90.00
_cell.angle_gamma   90.00
#
_symmetry.space_group_name_H-M   'P 1'
#
loop_
_entity.id
_entity.type
_entity.pdbx_description
1 polymer ?
#
loop_
_entity_poly.entity_id
_entity_poly.type
_entity_poly.pdbx_seq_one_letter_code
_entity_poly.pdbx_strand_id
1 'polypeptide(L)'
;MKKRNFILIVALSLSLMFAAGCGENKSTGADNSADRQETSESTVQNEAQADDTESSGDTQRAETTDIADGTEAEQEAQSDYQVEMVSYKKTELVDISYPKITGWSNTDKQEEWNNYFETTAKEAAGEMTGDTEEMSLGANDSVMLTYTVQEQTQDILSLTCQGYYNYEGAAHPSAALTSVNINMKTGEKMTFSDFADPDQTAKILFAGKEDGGSAQGYTVLDADGNPATDITMKDILEFNFIWMEPTEESLAASLAHFDGDLEDYGTDETTGESYMHDGKVYVIFYVNHAMGDYAVVRLD
;
A
#
# COMPACT_ATOMS: atom_id res chain seq x y z
N MET A 1 7.15 17.56 -23.69
CA MET A 1 6.93 17.00 -22.36
C MET A 1 8.23 16.35 -21.93
N LYS A 2 8.80 16.71 -20.79
CA LYS A 2 10.04 16.08 -20.29
C LYS A 2 9.68 14.70 -19.80
N LYS A 3 10.28 13.67 -20.39
CA LYS A 3 10.19 12.28 -19.88
C LYS A 3 10.86 12.26 -18.51
N ARG A 4 10.10 12.00 -17.46
CA ARG A 4 10.62 11.99 -16.08
C ARG A 4 10.47 10.60 -15.52
N ASN A 5 11.58 10.11 -15.01
CA ASN A 5 11.81 8.73 -14.60
C ASN A 5 11.14 8.43 -13.27
N PHE A 6 9.95 7.85 -13.31
CA PHE A 6 9.20 7.43 -12.12
C PHE A 6 9.89 6.27 -11.35
N ILE A 7 10.72 5.49 -12.03
CA ILE A 7 11.45 4.35 -11.41
C ILE A 7 12.52 4.79 -10.42
N LEU A 8 13.04 6.01 -10.57
CA LEU A 8 13.98 6.54 -9.59
C LEU A 8 13.36 6.65 -8.18
N ILE A 9 12.04 6.71 -8.09
CA ILE A 9 11.30 6.87 -6.82
C ILE A 9 11.37 5.60 -5.98
N VAL A 10 11.09 4.44 -6.56
CA VAL A 10 11.16 3.16 -5.83
C VAL A 10 12.61 2.82 -5.47
N ALA A 11 13.57 3.13 -6.34
CA ALA A 11 14.99 2.90 -6.08
C ALA A 11 15.59 3.91 -5.09
N LEU A 12 15.13 5.17 -5.07
CA LEU A 12 15.67 6.20 -4.18
C LEU A 12 15.11 6.08 -2.76
N SER A 13 13.85 5.72 -2.60
CA SER A 13 13.27 5.43 -1.26
C SER A 13 13.96 4.20 -0.63
N LEU A 14 14.29 3.19 -1.43
CA LEU A 14 15.06 2.03 -0.97
C LEU A 14 16.51 2.41 -0.58
N SER A 15 17.15 3.33 -1.30
CA SER A 15 18.56 3.72 -1.06
C SER A 15 18.76 4.53 0.22
N LEU A 16 17.78 5.29 0.68
CA LEU A 16 17.85 6.07 1.92
C LEU A 16 17.72 5.19 3.17
N MET A 17 17.11 4.01 3.07
CA MET A 17 16.98 3.07 4.20
C MET A 17 18.28 2.34 4.55
N PHE A 18 19.26 2.24 3.61
CA PHE A 18 20.55 1.55 3.88
C PHE A 18 21.55 2.36 4.70
N ALA A 19 21.38 3.67 4.87
CA ALA A 19 22.35 4.54 5.54
C ALA A 19 22.23 4.61 7.07
N ALA A 20 21.16 4.09 7.68
CA ALA A 20 20.88 4.23 9.12
C ALA A 20 21.28 3.02 9.99
N GLY A 21 21.86 1.96 9.43
CA GLY A 21 22.05 0.65 10.09
C GLY A 21 23.46 0.21 10.46
N CYS A 22 24.51 1.08 10.54
CA CYS A 22 25.82 0.71 11.05
C CYS A 22 26.25 1.51 12.28
N GLY A 23 25.72 1.13 13.44
CA GLY A 23 26.27 1.50 14.74
C GLY A 23 27.25 0.46 15.23
N GLU A 24 28.56 0.73 15.12
CA GLU A 24 29.62 -0.08 15.74
C GLU A 24 29.48 -0.10 17.26
N ASN A 25 29.10 -1.24 17.81
CA ASN A 25 29.23 -1.47 19.26
C ASN A 25 30.48 -2.34 19.50
N LYS A 26 31.58 -1.68 19.88
CA LYS A 26 32.74 -2.32 20.53
C LYS A 26 32.36 -2.68 21.96
N SER A 27 32.18 -3.96 22.24
CA SER A 27 32.15 -4.49 23.60
C SER A 27 33.38 -5.32 23.84
N THR A 28 34.22 -4.84 24.73
CA THR A 28 35.33 -5.58 25.39
C THR A 28 34.76 -6.60 26.36
N GLY A 29 35.37 -7.79 26.34
CA GLY A 29 34.92 -8.97 27.06
C GLY A 29 35.02 -8.92 28.58
N ALA A 30 34.37 -9.88 29.20
CA ALA A 30 34.88 -10.70 30.32
C ALA A 30 33.94 -11.87 30.61
N ASP A 31 34.56 -13.01 30.71
CA ASP A 31 34.16 -14.33 31.17
C ASP A 31 33.24 -14.35 32.40
N ASN A 32 32.25 -15.24 32.46
CA ASN A 32 32.18 -16.29 33.47
C ASN A 32 30.99 -17.24 33.32
N SER A 33 31.31 -18.49 33.53
CA SER A 33 30.52 -19.72 33.54
C SER A 33 29.43 -19.77 34.63
N ALA A 34 28.35 -20.48 34.36
CA ALA A 34 27.83 -21.64 35.14
C ALA A 34 26.31 -21.86 34.89
N ASP A 35 26.03 -22.95 34.23
CA ASP A 35 25.23 -24.11 34.66
C ASP A 35 23.91 -23.86 35.45
N ARG A 36 22.78 -24.22 34.87
CA ARG A 36 21.79 -25.12 35.49
C ARG A 36 20.61 -25.46 34.59
N GLN A 37 20.47 -26.76 34.37
CA GLN A 37 19.25 -27.44 33.92
C GLN A 37 18.12 -27.26 34.96
N GLU A 38 16.88 -27.19 34.45
CA GLU A 38 15.81 -28.09 34.90
C GLU A 38 14.54 -27.98 34.08
N THR A 39 14.07 -29.12 33.68
CA THR A 39 12.84 -29.58 33.07
C THR A 39 11.59 -29.32 33.94
N SER A 40 10.46 -29.04 33.27
CA SER A 40 9.20 -29.74 33.64
C SER A 40 8.11 -29.60 32.59
N GLU A 41 7.71 -30.75 32.04
CA GLU A 41 6.46 -31.01 31.35
C GLU A 41 5.25 -30.78 32.28
N SER A 42 4.14 -30.34 31.73
CA SER A 42 2.83 -30.68 32.25
C SER A 42 1.77 -30.61 31.17
N THR A 43 1.34 -31.82 30.78
CA THR A 43 0.17 -32.16 30.00
C THR A 43 -1.08 -32.13 30.89
N VAL A 44 -2.16 -31.49 30.45
CA VAL A 44 -3.52 -31.86 30.91
C VAL A 44 -4.49 -31.75 29.74
N GLN A 45 -5.07 -32.91 29.39
CA GLN A 45 -6.28 -33.11 28.62
C GLN A 45 -7.51 -32.81 29.49
N ASN A 46 -8.63 -32.39 28.86
CA ASN A 46 -10.01 -32.90 29.07
C ASN A 46 -10.94 -32.17 28.10
N GLU A 47 -11.51 -32.84 27.14
CA GLU A 47 -12.78 -33.64 27.12
C GLU A 47 -14.08 -32.81 27.02
N ALA A 48 -14.82 -33.20 26.01
CA ALA A 48 -16.08 -32.75 25.46
C ALA A 48 -17.28 -32.86 26.42
N GLN A 49 -18.29 -32.03 26.17
CA GLN A 49 -19.70 -32.48 26.32
C GLN A 49 -20.64 -31.69 25.40
N ALA A 50 -21.35 -32.43 24.58
CA ALA A 50 -22.53 -32.02 23.81
C ALA A 50 -23.75 -31.96 24.73
N ASP A 51 -24.69 -31.06 24.45
CA ASP A 51 -26.09 -31.29 24.84
C ASP A 51 -27.04 -30.68 23.78
N ASP A 52 -27.90 -31.57 23.29
CA ASP A 52 -29.01 -31.35 22.38
C ASP A 52 -30.20 -30.77 23.17
N THR A 53 -30.94 -29.84 22.60
CA THR A 53 -32.38 -29.71 22.86
C THR A 53 -33.13 -29.14 21.68
N GLU A 54 -33.88 -29.97 20.99
CA GLU A 54 -34.99 -29.63 20.10
C GLU A 54 -36.16 -29.02 20.92
N SER A 55 -36.88 -28.05 20.37
CA SER A 55 -38.32 -27.91 20.55
C SER A 55 -39.03 -27.11 19.48
N SER A 56 -40.03 -27.71 18.97
CA SER A 56 -40.99 -27.40 17.93
C SER A 56 -41.96 -26.26 18.24
N GLY A 57 -42.54 -25.69 17.12
CA GLY A 57 -43.92 -25.20 17.01
C GLY A 57 -44.03 -23.67 17.13
N ASP A 58 -44.69 -22.93 16.32
CA ASP A 58 -45.96 -23.09 15.66
C ASP A 58 -46.21 -21.98 14.64
N THR A 59 -47.04 -22.25 13.68
CA THR A 59 -47.45 -21.45 12.54
C THR A 59 -48.38 -20.31 12.98
N GLN A 60 -48.13 -19.06 12.54
CA GLN A 60 -49.25 -18.10 12.28
C GLN A 60 -48.96 -17.21 11.07
N ARG A 61 -49.89 -17.31 10.16
CA ARG A 61 -50.08 -16.59 8.91
C ARG A 61 -50.75 -15.22 9.23
N ALA A 62 -50.16 -14.13 8.76
CA ALA A 62 -50.83 -12.86 8.58
C ALA A 62 -50.27 -12.08 7.40
N GLU A 63 -51.07 -11.94 6.41
CA GLU A 63 -51.45 -10.87 5.51
C GLU A 63 -50.38 -9.93 4.95
N THR A 64 -50.29 -10.00 3.62
CA THR A 64 -49.74 -9.08 2.65
C THR A 64 -50.22 -7.64 2.87
N THR A 65 -49.25 -6.72 2.99
CA THR A 65 -49.40 -5.36 2.49
C THR A 65 -48.22 -5.07 1.56
N ASP A 66 -48.55 -4.93 0.28
CA ASP A 66 -47.68 -4.37 -0.74
C ASP A 66 -47.27 -2.95 -0.35
N ILE A 67 -46.04 -2.75 0.04
CA ILE A 67 -45.35 -1.50 -0.02
C ILE A 67 -44.27 -1.69 -1.07
N ALA A 68 -44.52 -1.14 -2.25
CA ALA A 68 -43.50 -0.96 -3.26
C ALA A 68 -42.46 0.02 -2.70
N ASP A 69 -41.43 -0.53 -2.04
CA ASP A 69 -40.21 0.17 -1.72
C ASP A 69 -39.31 0.05 -2.97
N GLY A 70 -39.34 1.14 -3.76
CA GLY A 70 -38.43 1.31 -4.88
C GLY A 70 -37.03 1.56 -4.34
N THR A 71 -36.35 0.50 -3.98
CA THR A 71 -34.89 0.53 -3.88
C THR A 71 -34.40 0.59 -5.32
N GLU A 72 -34.16 1.81 -5.81
CA GLU A 72 -33.25 2.00 -6.94
C GLU A 72 -31.91 1.40 -6.47
N ALA A 73 -31.63 0.19 -6.90
CA ALA A 73 -30.26 -0.33 -6.91
C ALA A 73 -29.50 0.65 -7.80
N GLU A 74 -28.63 1.45 -7.21
CA GLU A 74 -27.60 2.17 -7.95
C GLU A 74 -26.86 1.10 -8.76
N GLN A 75 -27.17 1.01 -10.06
CA GLN A 75 -26.39 0.26 -11.00
C GLN A 75 -25.04 0.97 -11.03
N GLU A 76 -24.04 0.37 -10.42
CA GLU A 76 -22.65 0.77 -10.63
C GLU A 76 -22.44 0.87 -12.12
N ALA A 77 -22.11 2.05 -12.61
CA ALA A 77 -21.94 2.31 -14.02
C ALA A 77 -20.72 1.51 -14.48
N GLN A 78 -20.99 0.41 -15.20
CA GLN A 78 -19.97 -0.48 -15.73
C GLN A 78 -19.02 0.32 -16.61
N SER A 79 -17.72 0.23 -16.36
CA SER A 79 -16.69 0.92 -17.12
C SER A 79 -16.69 0.47 -18.59
N ASP A 80 -16.53 1.42 -19.53
CA ASP A 80 -16.48 1.14 -20.97
C ASP A 80 -15.12 0.53 -21.40
N TYR A 81 -14.19 0.36 -20.47
CA TYR A 81 -12.84 -0.19 -20.71
C TYR A 81 -12.60 -1.42 -19.84
N GLN A 82 -11.59 -2.20 -20.22
CA GLN A 82 -11.16 -3.38 -19.46
C GLN A 82 -9.70 -3.24 -19.06
N VAL A 83 -9.34 -3.81 -17.90
CA VAL A 83 -7.97 -3.92 -17.43
C VAL A 83 -7.60 -5.40 -17.33
N GLU A 84 -6.56 -5.80 -18.05
CA GLU A 84 -6.02 -7.16 -18.05
C GLU A 84 -4.62 -7.14 -17.45
N MET A 85 -4.27 -8.16 -16.64
CA MET A 85 -2.92 -8.30 -16.14
C MET A 85 -2.05 -9.07 -17.12
N VAL A 86 -0.93 -8.46 -17.53
CA VAL A 86 0.06 -9.05 -18.42
C VAL A 86 1.20 -9.59 -17.57
N SER A 87 1.51 -10.88 -17.73
CA SER A 87 2.66 -11.49 -17.06
C SER A 87 3.94 -11.25 -17.86
N TYR A 88 4.98 -10.80 -17.19
CA TYR A 88 6.31 -10.62 -17.72
C TYR A 88 7.32 -11.34 -16.82
N LYS A 89 7.85 -12.45 -17.31
CA LYS A 89 8.80 -13.29 -16.57
C LYS A 89 10.15 -13.32 -17.30
N LYS A 90 11.11 -12.54 -16.83
CA LYS A 90 12.44 -12.48 -17.41
C LYS A 90 13.30 -13.69 -17.00
N THR A 91 13.20 -14.09 -15.73
CA THR A 91 13.86 -15.26 -15.14
C THR A 91 12.94 -15.91 -14.11
N GLU A 92 13.36 -17.00 -13.47
CA GLU A 92 12.63 -17.57 -12.32
C GLU A 92 12.63 -16.65 -11.08
N LEU A 93 13.55 -15.67 -11.02
CA LEU A 93 13.70 -14.72 -9.93
C LEU A 93 13.06 -13.35 -10.24
N VAL A 94 12.64 -13.12 -11.49
CA VAL A 94 12.01 -11.86 -11.94
C VAL A 94 10.66 -12.21 -12.54
N ASP A 95 9.60 -11.95 -11.76
CA ASP A 95 8.22 -12.24 -12.10
C ASP A 95 7.37 -10.99 -11.86
N ILE A 96 6.83 -10.42 -12.94
CA ILE A 96 6.13 -9.16 -12.93
C ILE A 96 4.78 -9.33 -13.59
N SER A 97 3.73 -8.84 -12.92
CA SER A 97 2.39 -8.73 -13.49
C SER A 97 2.03 -7.24 -13.55
N TYR A 98 1.76 -6.72 -14.76
CA TYR A 98 1.44 -5.31 -14.97
C TYR A 98 0.13 -5.13 -15.74
N PRO A 99 -0.60 -4.00 -15.56
CA PRO A 99 -1.89 -3.79 -16.19
C PRO A 99 -1.77 -3.39 -17.67
N LYS A 100 -2.75 -3.81 -18.44
CA LYS A 100 -2.99 -3.37 -19.82
C LYS A 100 -4.44 -2.94 -19.96
N ILE A 101 -4.65 -1.68 -20.31
CA ILE A 101 -5.97 -1.09 -20.54
C ILE A 101 -6.38 -1.37 -21.99
N THR A 102 -7.64 -1.79 -22.22
CA THR A 102 -8.22 -2.04 -23.53
C THR A 102 -9.64 -1.46 -23.61
N GLY A 103 -10.07 -1.09 -24.81
CA GLY A 103 -11.42 -0.58 -25.06
C GLY A 103 -11.68 0.85 -24.63
N TRP A 104 -10.69 1.54 -24.09
CA TRP A 104 -10.86 2.93 -23.68
C TRP A 104 -11.04 3.85 -24.88
N SER A 105 -12.06 4.72 -24.84
CA SER A 105 -12.40 5.64 -25.93
C SER A 105 -11.29 6.66 -26.25
N ASN A 106 -10.48 7.04 -25.25
CA ASN A 106 -9.29 7.86 -25.42
C ASN A 106 -8.09 6.97 -25.78
N THR A 107 -7.98 6.62 -27.06
CA THR A 107 -6.96 5.69 -27.57
C THR A 107 -5.54 6.18 -27.38
N ASP A 108 -5.29 7.49 -27.47
CA ASP A 108 -3.95 8.07 -27.29
C ASP A 108 -3.49 7.93 -25.84
N LYS A 109 -4.39 8.20 -24.89
CA LYS A 109 -4.11 8.01 -23.47
C LYS A 109 -4.02 6.53 -23.08
N GLN A 110 -4.83 5.67 -23.69
CA GLN A 110 -4.71 4.23 -23.52
C GLN A 110 -3.31 3.74 -23.92
N GLU A 111 -2.80 4.19 -25.08
CA GLU A 111 -1.45 3.82 -25.54
C GLU A 111 -0.37 4.40 -24.62
N GLU A 112 -0.50 5.68 -24.20
CA GLU A 112 0.43 6.33 -23.26
C GLU A 112 0.55 5.54 -21.95
N TRP A 113 -0.57 5.18 -21.31
CA TRP A 113 -0.59 4.42 -20.08
C TRP A 113 -0.11 2.98 -20.23
N ASN A 114 -0.49 2.29 -21.29
CA ASN A 114 0.00 0.94 -21.57
C ASN A 114 1.52 0.93 -21.77
N ASN A 115 2.06 1.92 -22.48
CA ASN A 115 3.51 2.06 -22.64
C ASN A 115 4.20 2.40 -21.31
N TYR A 116 3.58 3.22 -20.45
CA TYR A 116 4.07 3.51 -19.13
C TYR A 116 4.19 2.22 -18.29
N PHE A 117 3.13 1.43 -18.18
CA PHE A 117 3.14 0.19 -17.39
C PHE A 117 4.14 -0.84 -17.92
N GLU A 118 4.20 -1.04 -19.24
CA GLU A 118 5.15 -1.96 -19.85
C GLU A 118 6.60 -1.51 -19.64
N THR A 119 6.88 -0.22 -19.79
CA THR A 119 8.20 0.36 -19.58
C THR A 119 8.62 0.20 -18.13
N THR A 120 7.77 0.57 -17.18
CA THR A 120 8.01 0.42 -15.74
C THR A 120 8.31 -1.04 -15.36
N ALA A 121 7.54 -1.99 -15.90
CA ALA A 121 7.76 -3.41 -15.67
C ALA A 121 9.12 -3.90 -16.21
N LYS A 122 9.51 -3.47 -17.40
CA LYS A 122 10.80 -3.82 -18.01
C LYS A 122 11.98 -3.21 -17.25
N GLU A 123 11.86 -1.96 -16.85
CA GLU A 123 12.88 -1.28 -16.05
C GLU A 123 13.04 -1.95 -14.68
N ALA A 124 11.97 -2.28 -14.00
CA ALA A 124 12.02 -3.04 -12.75
C ALA A 124 12.69 -4.43 -12.93
N ALA A 125 12.58 -5.02 -14.12
CA ALA A 125 13.29 -6.25 -14.50
C ALA A 125 14.77 -6.01 -14.87
N GLY A 126 15.29 -4.79 -14.73
CA GLY A 126 16.64 -4.42 -15.12
C GLY A 126 16.85 -4.48 -16.65
N GLU A 127 15.86 -4.06 -17.43
CA GLU A 127 15.99 -3.88 -18.87
C GLU A 127 16.15 -2.39 -19.19
N MET A 128 17.11 -2.08 -20.07
CA MET A 128 17.36 -0.72 -20.50
C MET A 128 16.21 -0.21 -21.39
N THR A 129 15.49 0.80 -20.92
CA THR A 129 14.43 1.46 -21.68
C THR A 129 14.78 2.95 -21.84
N GLY A 130 15.70 3.25 -22.78
CA GLY A 130 16.12 4.62 -23.06
C GLY A 130 17.52 4.97 -22.56
N ASP A 131 17.74 6.27 -22.21
CA ASP A 131 19.07 6.84 -21.86
C ASP A 131 19.35 6.83 -20.36
N THR A 132 18.67 6.01 -19.56
CA THR A 132 18.86 5.95 -18.10
C THR A 132 20.05 5.05 -17.74
N GLU A 133 20.92 5.57 -16.84
CA GLU A 133 21.93 4.72 -16.19
C GLU A 133 21.22 3.83 -15.16
N GLU A 134 21.20 2.53 -15.43
CA GLU A 134 20.34 1.61 -14.71
C GLU A 134 21.01 0.83 -13.61
N MET A 135 20.19 0.47 -12.63
CA MET A 135 20.45 -0.64 -11.73
C MET A 135 20.26 -1.96 -12.51
N SER A 136 21.34 -2.53 -13.02
CA SER A 136 21.29 -3.88 -13.56
C SER A 136 21.10 -4.88 -12.42
N LEU A 137 20.08 -5.74 -12.53
CA LEU A 137 19.89 -6.82 -11.58
C LEU A 137 21.05 -7.81 -11.66
N GLY A 138 21.58 -8.19 -10.50
CA GLY A 138 22.54 -9.29 -10.37
C GLY A 138 21.89 -10.65 -10.68
N ALA A 139 22.72 -11.68 -10.85
CA ALA A 139 22.24 -13.02 -11.21
C ALA A 139 21.36 -13.66 -10.12
N ASN A 140 21.52 -13.22 -8.87
CA ASN A 140 20.80 -13.74 -7.70
C ASN A 140 19.76 -12.76 -7.15
N ASP A 141 19.61 -11.60 -7.80
CA ASP A 141 18.57 -10.63 -7.40
C ASP A 141 17.20 -11.14 -7.81
N SER A 142 16.22 -10.96 -6.92
CA SER A 142 14.83 -11.26 -7.24
C SER A 142 13.94 -10.03 -7.14
N VAL A 143 13.04 -9.92 -8.11
CA VAL A 143 12.03 -8.86 -8.19
C VAL A 143 10.69 -9.50 -8.53
N MET A 144 9.71 -9.26 -7.68
CA MET A 144 8.32 -9.61 -7.94
C MET A 144 7.46 -8.35 -7.84
N LEU A 145 6.71 -8.04 -8.89
CA LEU A 145 5.75 -6.95 -8.91
C LEU A 145 4.37 -7.49 -9.25
N THR A 146 3.39 -7.12 -8.45
CA THR A 146 2.00 -7.52 -8.67
C THR A 146 1.10 -6.30 -8.60
N TYR A 147 0.51 -5.94 -9.74
CA TYR A 147 -0.51 -4.92 -9.78
C TYR A 147 -1.89 -5.50 -9.42
N THR A 148 -2.69 -4.69 -8.75
CA THR A 148 -4.07 -5.00 -8.38
C THR A 148 -4.96 -3.81 -8.74
N VAL A 149 -6.10 -4.07 -9.36
CA VAL A 149 -7.15 -3.06 -9.57
C VAL A 149 -7.87 -2.87 -8.25
N GLN A 150 -7.80 -1.67 -7.70
CA GLN A 150 -8.45 -1.30 -6.44
C GLN A 150 -9.82 -0.66 -6.69
N GLU A 151 -9.92 0.20 -7.71
CA GLU A 151 -11.15 0.85 -8.13
C GLU A 151 -11.20 0.90 -9.65
N GLN A 152 -12.34 0.53 -10.25
CA GLN A 152 -12.55 0.61 -11.70
C GLN A 152 -13.95 1.12 -11.99
N THR A 153 -14.06 2.41 -12.30
CA THR A 153 -15.31 3.07 -12.69
C THR A 153 -15.18 3.74 -14.04
N GLN A 154 -16.23 4.41 -14.53
CA GLN A 154 -16.12 5.24 -15.74
C GLN A 154 -15.22 6.47 -15.55
N ASP A 155 -15.01 6.89 -14.32
CA ASP A 155 -14.31 8.14 -14.01
C ASP A 155 -12.89 7.91 -13.50
N ILE A 156 -12.65 6.80 -12.79
CA ILE A 156 -11.42 6.52 -12.07
C ILE A 156 -10.96 5.09 -12.35
N LEU A 157 -9.67 4.93 -12.62
CA LEU A 157 -8.95 3.67 -12.48
C LEU A 157 -7.88 3.87 -11.40
N SER A 158 -8.02 3.15 -10.30
CA SER A 158 -7.05 3.14 -9.20
C SER A 158 -6.39 1.76 -9.13
N LEU A 159 -5.07 1.76 -9.13
CA LEU A 159 -4.23 0.57 -9.13
C LEU A 159 -3.24 0.66 -7.98
N THR A 160 -2.94 -0.47 -7.36
CA THR A 160 -1.76 -0.62 -6.50
C THR A 160 -0.77 -1.58 -7.13
N CYS A 161 0.52 -1.39 -6.84
CA CYS A 161 1.58 -2.31 -7.20
C CYS A 161 2.31 -2.74 -5.93
N GLN A 162 2.18 -4.00 -5.56
CA GLN A 162 2.98 -4.60 -4.51
C GLN A 162 4.30 -5.11 -5.09
N GLY A 163 5.40 -4.58 -4.58
CA GLY A 163 6.75 -4.97 -4.94
C GLY A 163 7.42 -5.78 -3.82
N TYR A 164 8.18 -6.79 -4.21
CA TYR A 164 9.08 -7.52 -3.35
C TYR A 164 10.45 -7.59 -4.00
N TYR A 165 11.47 -7.17 -3.28
CA TYR A 165 12.83 -7.03 -3.78
C TYR A 165 13.81 -7.77 -2.86
N ASN A 166 14.67 -8.58 -3.44
CA ASN A 166 15.74 -9.25 -2.70
C ASN A 166 17.03 -9.15 -3.50
N TYR A 167 17.93 -8.28 -3.09
CA TYR A 167 19.20 -8.04 -3.75
C TYR A 167 20.32 -8.86 -3.10
N GLU A 168 21.25 -9.39 -3.92
CA GLU A 168 22.39 -10.13 -3.42
C GLU A 168 23.23 -9.26 -2.47
N GLY A 169 23.43 -9.75 -1.26
CA GLY A 169 24.18 -9.03 -0.20
C GLY A 169 23.30 -8.11 0.67
N ALA A 170 22.02 -7.95 0.38
CA ALA A 170 21.11 -7.31 1.30
C ALA A 170 20.91 -8.16 2.56
N ALA A 171 20.72 -7.50 3.71
CA ALA A 171 20.51 -8.21 4.99
C ALA A 171 19.16 -8.95 5.02
N HIS A 172 18.18 -8.47 4.30
CA HIS A 172 16.82 -9.00 4.20
C HIS A 172 16.14 -8.47 2.94
N PRO A 173 15.10 -9.14 2.43
CA PRO A 173 14.24 -8.61 1.38
C PRO A 173 13.50 -7.35 1.83
N SER A 174 13.08 -6.53 0.88
CA SER A 174 12.23 -5.34 1.12
C SER A 174 10.91 -5.48 0.39
N ALA A 175 9.85 -4.94 0.97
CA ALA A 175 8.56 -4.79 0.33
C ALA A 175 8.28 -3.31 0.01
N ALA A 176 7.44 -3.09 -0.99
CA ALA A 176 6.92 -1.76 -1.31
C ALA A 176 5.47 -1.87 -1.76
N LEU A 177 4.68 -0.88 -1.46
CA LEU A 177 3.35 -0.71 -2.03
C LEU A 177 3.30 0.67 -2.67
N THR A 178 3.03 0.70 -3.97
CA THR A 178 2.88 1.94 -4.73
C THR A 178 1.52 2.00 -5.40
N SER A 179 1.12 3.16 -5.90
CA SER A 179 -0.17 3.36 -6.53
C SER A 179 -0.09 4.15 -7.83
N VAL A 180 -1.09 3.95 -8.67
CA VAL A 180 -1.34 4.77 -9.86
C VAL A 180 -2.83 5.02 -9.97
N ASN A 181 -3.19 6.30 -10.01
CA ASN A 181 -4.58 6.72 -10.15
C ASN A 181 -4.75 7.50 -11.45
N ILE A 182 -5.75 7.15 -12.24
CA ILE A 182 -5.98 7.71 -13.57
C ILE A 182 -7.41 8.27 -13.62
N ASN A 183 -7.53 9.53 -14.00
CA ASN A 183 -8.82 10.11 -14.39
C ASN A 183 -9.19 9.58 -15.77
N MET A 184 -10.19 8.71 -15.86
CA MET A 184 -10.58 8.05 -17.11
C MET A 184 -11.29 8.97 -18.11
N LYS A 185 -11.74 10.17 -17.66
CA LYS A 185 -12.30 11.19 -18.56
C LYS A 185 -11.22 12.01 -19.26
N THR A 186 -10.16 12.36 -18.55
CA THR A 186 -9.09 13.23 -19.08
C THR A 186 -7.85 12.46 -19.51
N GLY A 187 -7.59 11.29 -18.89
CA GLY A 187 -6.38 10.50 -19.04
C GLY A 187 -5.20 11.01 -18.24
N GLU A 188 -5.41 11.97 -17.34
CA GLU A 188 -4.35 12.51 -16.49
C GLU A 188 -4.19 11.67 -15.21
N LYS A 189 -2.98 11.68 -14.65
CA LYS A 189 -2.70 11.14 -13.32
C LYS A 189 -3.48 11.94 -12.29
N MET A 190 -4.04 11.24 -11.32
CA MET A 190 -4.66 11.84 -10.13
C MET A 190 -3.73 11.74 -8.93
N THR A 191 -3.83 12.70 -8.05
CA THR A 191 -3.06 12.81 -6.80
C THR A 191 -3.99 12.74 -5.59
N PHE A 192 -3.45 12.64 -4.39
CA PHE A 192 -4.23 12.64 -3.16
C PHE A 192 -5.23 13.83 -3.09
N SER A 193 -4.79 15.01 -3.54
CA SER A 193 -5.63 16.22 -3.54
C SER A 193 -6.86 16.15 -4.46
N ASP A 194 -6.91 15.20 -5.40
CA ASP A 194 -8.08 14.94 -6.22
C ASP A 194 -9.14 14.10 -5.49
N PHE A 195 -8.77 13.43 -4.39
CA PHE A 195 -9.63 12.52 -3.63
C PHE A 195 -10.06 13.10 -2.27
N ALA A 196 -9.15 13.81 -1.59
CA ALA A 196 -9.37 14.32 -0.25
C ALA A 196 -8.71 15.68 -0.04
N ASP A 197 -9.21 16.43 0.92
CA ASP A 197 -8.62 17.70 1.35
C ASP A 197 -7.42 17.43 2.27
N PRO A 198 -6.19 17.86 1.89
CA PRO A 198 -4.99 17.61 2.68
C PRO A 198 -5.02 18.19 4.09
N ASP A 199 -5.55 19.41 4.26
CA ASP A 199 -5.64 20.08 5.56
C ASP A 199 -6.62 19.36 6.49
N GLN A 200 -7.78 18.97 5.97
CA GLN A 200 -8.77 18.21 6.73
C GLN A 200 -8.24 16.83 7.11
N THR A 201 -7.60 16.16 6.18
CA THR A 201 -7.03 14.83 6.42
C THR A 201 -5.92 14.89 7.45
N ALA A 202 -4.99 15.82 7.32
CA ALA A 202 -3.91 16.01 8.30
C ALA A 202 -4.46 16.23 9.71
N LYS A 203 -5.49 17.05 9.86
CA LYS A 203 -6.16 17.31 11.13
C LYS A 203 -6.77 16.05 11.75
N ILE A 204 -7.44 15.23 10.92
CA ILE A 204 -8.06 13.97 11.36
C ILE A 204 -6.97 12.98 11.81
N LEU A 205 -5.94 12.76 11.00
CA LEU A 205 -4.84 11.84 11.30
C LEU A 205 -4.07 12.27 12.54
N PHE A 206 -3.82 13.57 12.68
CA PHE A 206 -3.06 14.11 13.81
C PHE A 206 -3.84 14.06 15.13
N ALA A 207 -5.16 14.31 15.09
CA ALA A 207 -6.02 14.25 16.29
C ALA A 207 -6.15 12.83 16.83
N GLY A 208 -6.16 11.80 15.97
CA GLY A 208 -6.33 10.40 16.35
C GLY A 208 -5.03 9.62 16.52
N LYS A 209 -3.87 10.27 16.42
CA LYS A 209 -2.56 9.58 16.37
C LYS A 209 -2.25 8.67 17.55
N GLU A 210 -2.74 9.01 18.74
CA GLU A 210 -2.51 8.24 19.98
C GLU A 210 -3.52 7.10 20.20
N ASP A 211 -4.70 7.18 19.56
CA ASP A 211 -5.86 6.32 19.87
C ASP A 211 -6.13 5.25 18.80
N GLY A 212 -5.25 5.08 17.80
CA GLY A 212 -5.45 4.14 16.69
C GLY A 212 -6.50 4.58 15.65
N GLY A 213 -7.06 5.78 15.78
CA GLY A 213 -7.75 6.51 14.71
C GLY A 213 -9.23 6.20 14.48
N SER A 214 -9.75 5.02 14.82
CA SER A 214 -11.13 4.60 14.45
C SER A 214 -12.23 5.56 14.91
N ALA A 215 -12.07 6.21 16.05
CA ALA A 215 -13.02 7.21 16.54
C ALA A 215 -12.85 8.58 15.87
N GLN A 216 -11.82 8.78 15.10
CA GLN A 216 -11.44 10.04 14.46
C GLN A 216 -11.68 10.06 12.95
N GLY A 217 -12.17 8.96 12.36
CA GLY A 217 -12.52 8.90 10.94
C GLY A 217 -11.42 8.32 10.05
N TYR A 218 -10.53 7.47 10.61
CA TYR A 218 -9.57 6.68 9.84
C TYR A 218 -9.25 5.36 10.56
N THR A 219 -8.62 4.44 9.83
CA THR A 219 -8.15 3.15 10.37
C THR A 219 -6.77 2.86 9.79
N VAL A 220 -5.77 2.61 10.66
CA VAL A 220 -4.49 2.02 10.23
C VAL A 220 -4.71 0.54 9.98
N LEU A 221 -4.20 0.03 8.86
CA LEU A 221 -4.40 -1.35 8.42
C LEU A 221 -3.10 -2.14 8.51
N ASP A 222 -3.23 -3.43 8.86
CA ASP A 222 -2.16 -4.41 8.73
C ASP A 222 -1.99 -4.89 7.27
N ALA A 223 -1.03 -5.76 7.02
CA ALA A 223 -0.76 -6.30 5.69
C ALA A 223 -1.92 -7.14 5.10
N ASP A 224 -2.82 -7.63 5.93
CA ASP A 224 -4.02 -8.40 5.53
C ASP A 224 -5.23 -7.48 5.31
N GLY A 225 -5.10 -6.16 5.53
CA GLY A 225 -6.16 -5.18 5.39
C GLY A 225 -7.10 -5.08 6.60
N ASN A 226 -6.75 -5.69 7.73
CA ASN A 226 -7.50 -5.56 8.97
C ASN A 226 -6.99 -4.35 9.78
N PRO A 227 -7.77 -3.84 10.77
CA PRO A 227 -7.27 -2.84 11.67
C PRO A 227 -5.99 -3.30 12.38
N ALA A 228 -4.91 -2.53 12.23
CA ALA A 228 -3.62 -2.82 12.84
C ALA A 228 -3.69 -2.70 14.37
N THR A 229 -2.94 -3.56 15.07
CA THR A 229 -2.86 -3.56 16.54
C THR A 229 -1.47 -3.24 17.07
N ASP A 230 -0.48 -3.26 16.20
CA ASP A 230 0.95 -3.16 16.50
C ASP A 230 1.63 -1.92 15.89
N ILE A 231 0.90 -1.15 15.08
CA ILE A 231 1.34 0.13 14.51
C ILE A 231 0.25 1.18 14.67
N THR A 232 0.62 2.38 15.07
CA THR A 232 -0.28 3.53 15.23
C THR A 232 0.07 4.64 14.27
N MET A 233 -0.81 5.62 14.07
CA MET A 233 -0.49 6.81 13.28
C MET A 233 0.68 7.61 13.90
N LYS A 234 0.84 7.56 15.20
CA LYS A 234 1.99 8.17 15.88
C LYS A 234 3.31 7.53 15.44
N ASP A 235 3.38 6.20 15.40
CA ASP A 235 4.58 5.48 14.97
C ASP A 235 4.93 5.82 13.51
N ILE A 236 3.91 5.91 12.64
CA ILE A 236 4.05 6.31 11.25
C ILE A 236 4.60 7.74 11.14
N LEU A 237 4.04 8.69 11.88
CA LEU A 237 4.48 10.09 11.85
C LEU A 237 5.90 10.24 12.42
N GLU A 238 6.22 9.60 13.54
CA GLU A 238 7.57 9.63 14.14
C GLU A 238 8.62 9.09 13.17
N PHE A 239 8.30 8.06 12.40
CA PHE A 239 9.21 7.55 11.37
C PHE A 239 9.37 8.53 10.19
N ASN A 240 8.25 9.04 9.67
CA ASN A 240 8.26 9.87 8.47
C ASN A 240 8.86 11.27 8.71
N PHE A 241 8.82 11.77 9.94
CA PHE A 241 9.35 13.07 10.33
C PHE A 241 10.54 12.96 11.30
N ILE A 242 11.46 12.00 11.07
CA ILE A 242 12.56 11.67 12.00
C ILE A 242 13.53 12.84 12.27
N TRP A 243 13.54 13.85 11.40
CA TRP A 243 14.44 15.01 11.53
C TRP A 243 13.79 16.22 12.20
N MET A 244 12.48 16.13 12.50
CA MET A 244 11.70 17.20 13.11
C MET A 244 10.52 16.61 13.88
N GLU A 245 9.91 17.40 14.75
CA GLU A 245 8.66 17.03 15.39
C GLU A 245 7.52 17.20 14.34
N PRO A 246 6.72 16.13 14.09
CA PRO A 246 5.61 16.22 13.13
C PRO A 246 4.56 17.23 13.61
N THR A 247 4.08 18.04 12.69
CA THR A 247 2.99 18.98 12.90
C THR A 247 1.83 18.71 11.94
N GLU A 248 0.64 19.19 12.29
CA GLU A 248 -0.51 19.14 11.40
C GLU A 248 -0.21 19.83 10.06
N GLU A 249 0.49 20.97 10.10
CA GLU A 249 0.88 21.73 8.91
C GLU A 249 1.87 20.99 8.02
N SER A 250 2.92 20.36 8.61
CA SER A 250 3.89 19.58 7.82
C SER A 250 3.27 18.32 7.20
N LEU A 251 2.32 17.69 7.90
CA LEU A 251 1.56 16.57 7.34
C LEU A 251 0.62 17.00 6.23
N ALA A 252 -0.07 18.14 6.37
CA ALA A 252 -0.93 18.68 5.33
C ALA A 252 -0.14 19.03 4.06
N ALA A 253 1.03 19.66 4.20
CA ALA A 253 1.92 19.95 3.10
C ALA A 253 2.40 18.67 2.38
N SER A 254 2.78 17.64 3.15
CA SER A 254 3.14 16.33 2.59
C SER A 254 1.99 15.69 1.79
N LEU A 255 0.80 15.64 2.40
CA LEU A 255 -0.39 15.07 1.74
C LEU A 255 -0.77 15.81 0.44
N ALA A 256 -0.55 17.12 0.38
CA ALA A 256 -0.80 17.90 -0.83
C ALA A 256 0.08 17.49 -2.02
N HIS A 257 1.24 16.88 -1.74
CA HIS A 257 2.20 16.42 -2.74
C HIS A 257 2.18 14.89 -2.95
N PHE A 258 1.40 14.13 -2.15
CA PHE A 258 1.30 12.67 -2.34
C PHE A 258 0.84 12.34 -3.76
N ASP A 259 1.37 11.26 -4.31
CA ASP A 259 1.24 10.85 -5.71
C ASP A 259 1.89 11.83 -6.72
N GLY A 260 2.50 12.91 -6.26
CA GLY A 260 3.20 13.90 -7.09
C GLY A 260 4.61 13.48 -7.48
N ASP A 261 5.34 14.42 -8.09
CA ASP A 261 6.75 14.23 -8.42
C ASP A 261 7.64 14.56 -7.19
N LEU A 262 8.70 13.77 -6.96
CA LEU A 262 9.60 13.97 -5.79
C LEU A 262 10.21 15.35 -5.68
N GLU A 263 10.42 16.04 -6.81
CA GLU A 263 11.00 17.39 -6.79
C GLU A 263 10.02 18.47 -6.31
N ASP A 264 8.74 18.13 -6.14
CA ASP A 264 7.72 19.04 -5.62
C ASP A 264 7.68 19.05 -4.09
N TYR A 265 8.31 18.05 -3.44
CA TYR A 265 8.35 17.96 -1.97
C TYR A 265 9.35 18.96 -1.36
N GLY A 266 8.94 19.59 -0.28
CA GLY A 266 9.79 20.42 0.57
C GLY A 266 10.76 19.59 1.43
N THR A 267 11.69 20.27 2.09
CA THR A 267 12.67 19.63 2.99
C THR A 267 12.02 19.06 4.27
N ASP A 268 10.83 19.55 4.60
CA ASP A 268 10.09 19.26 5.81
C ASP A 268 8.86 18.38 5.53
N GLU A 269 8.83 17.75 4.36
CA GLU A 269 7.73 16.91 3.88
C GLU A 269 8.17 15.47 3.76
N THR A 270 7.23 14.55 3.91
CA THR A 270 7.43 13.12 3.65
C THR A 270 6.72 12.72 2.38
N THR A 271 7.25 11.69 1.72
CA THR A 271 6.65 11.12 0.52
C THR A 271 5.63 10.05 0.89
N GLY A 272 4.60 9.90 0.05
CA GLY A 272 3.60 8.87 0.18
C GLY A 272 2.73 8.81 -1.06
N GLU A 273 1.81 7.89 -1.05
CA GLU A 273 0.91 7.64 -2.17
C GLU A 273 -0.51 7.40 -1.67
N SER A 274 -1.49 7.42 -2.58
CA SER A 274 -2.88 7.16 -2.24
C SER A 274 -3.57 6.33 -3.30
N TYR A 275 -4.66 5.66 -2.93
CA TYR A 275 -5.51 4.97 -3.88
C TYR A 275 -6.97 4.98 -3.43
N MET A 276 -7.87 4.75 -4.39
CA MET A 276 -9.29 4.55 -4.13
C MET A 276 -9.61 3.05 -4.07
N HIS A 277 -10.44 2.66 -3.11
CA HIS A 277 -11.00 1.32 -3.04
C HIS A 277 -12.38 1.37 -2.39
N ASP A 278 -13.40 0.81 -3.05
CA ASP A 278 -14.80 0.84 -2.61
C ASP A 278 -15.28 2.25 -2.22
N GLY A 279 -14.92 3.25 -3.03
CA GLY A 279 -15.29 4.65 -2.83
C GLY A 279 -14.63 5.32 -1.63
N LYS A 280 -13.62 4.70 -1.01
CA LYS A 280 -12.84 5.25 0.10
C LYS A 280 -11.41 5.55 -0.33
N VAL A 281 -10.79 6.53 0.33
CA VAL A 281 -9.39 6.89 0.12
C VAL A 281 -8.51 6.10 1.07
N TYR A 282 -7.45 5.53 0.54
CA TYR A 282 -6.39 4.86 1.27
C TYR A 282 -5.08 5.61 1.05
N VAL A 283 -4.34 5.81 2.12
CA VAL A 283 -3.06 6.54 2.12
C VAL A 283 -1.95 5.58 2.47
N ILE A 284 -0.89 5.57 1.68
CA ILE A 284 0.29 4.73 1.85
C ILE A 284 1.41 5.61 2.41
N PHE A 285 1.92 5.24 3.58
CA PHE A 285 3.12 5.82 4.17
C PHE A 285 4.24 4.80 4.14
N TYR A 286 5.45 5.22 3.80
CA TYR A 286 6.62 4.38 3.94
C TYR A 286 7.03 4.34 5.42
N VAL A 287 7.42 3.16 5.90
CA VAL A 287 7.90 2.96 7.26
C VAL A 287 9.16 2.08 7.25
N ASN A 288 9.81 1.89 8.39
CA ASN A 288 10.99 1.04 8.44
C ASN A 288 10.61 -0.44 8.28
N HIS A 289 11.61 -1.24 7.90
CA HIS A 289 11.45 -2.69 7.69
C HIS A 289 10.88 -3.44 8.90
N ALA A 290 11.22 -3.02 10.13
CA ALA A 290 10.67 -3.63 11.33
C ALA A 290 9.17 -3.38 11.52
N MET A 291 8.63 -2.37 10.83
CA MET A 291 7.21 -2.02 10.78
C MET A 291 6.52 -2.52 9.51
N GLY A 292 7.22 -3.24 8.61
CA GLY A 292 6.66 -3.84 7.39
C GLY A 292 6.93 -3.09 6.09
N ASP A 293 7.87 -2.12 6.07
CA ASP A 293 8.29 -1.29 4.93
C ASP A 293 7.26 -0.23 4.49
N TYR A 294 5.96 -0.48 4.65
CA TYR A 294 4.88 0.49 4.43
C TYR A 294 3.72 0.28 5.41
N ALA A 295 2.93 1.31 5.58
CA ALA A 295 1.68 1.28 6.34
C ALA A 295 0.56 1.88 5.49
N VAL A 296 -0.63 1.34 5.61
CA VAL A 296 -1.81 1.83 4.89
C VAL A 296 -2.81 2.41 5.89
N VAL A 297 -3.31 3.59 5.59
CA VAL A 297 -4.32 4.27 6.39
C VAL A 297 -5.57 4.46 5.53
N ARG A 298 -6.67 3.85 5.91
CA ARG A 298 -7.97 4.07 5.26
C ARG A 298 -8.67 5.26 5.92
N LEU A 299 -9.14 6.19 5.10
CA LEU A 299 -10.04 7.28 5.53
C LEU A 299 -11.48 6.76 5.53
N ASP A 300 -12.22 6.94 6.63
CA ASP A 300 -13.56 6.37 6.84
C ASP A 300 -14.70 7.30 6.43
#